data_6ea0c35d5de10a6ddce710b5cb19a425
#
_entry.id   6ea0c35d5de10a6ddce710b5cb19a425
#
_cell.length_a   1.000
_cell.length_b   1.000
_cell.length_c   1.000
_cell.angle_alpha   90.00
_cell.angle_beta   90.00
_cell.angle_gamma   90.00
#
_symmetry.space_group_name_H-M   'P 1'
#
loop_
_entity.id
_entity.type
_entity.pdbx_description
1 polymer ?
#
loop_
_entity_poly.entity_id
_entity_poly.type
_entity_poly.pdbx_seq_one_letter_code
_entity_poly.pdbx_strand_id
1 'polypeptide(L)'
;MEKDKSPIVKKPPQPKTPSLSEQLSSLHQLAEVARQKELWKDEVEIKVQTRGLPFMLLPLSDLHIGAKGVDYKALKIYSNFLKRNPIYTVLVGDLADNFSVVSHPTGMAEDIVQPTDQWSVVRAFFKEYQDKILANVGGGQHDFWLKEKTGVDIFRWMAEDLNIPLLKSGGLLRLNIDDKEFKVRLWHKIARLNSQFNYTHAGKQALRLSGDDSDVIITGDKHLGGIEQTHIGDKKRTIVQLGTFKVEDGFGRSQGFVQDPKPFYPLLMFFPQTHNIEAIQNLNQANELISAMIGYYKQKSVALLGIK
;
A
#
# COMPACT_ATOMS: atom_id res chain seq x y z
N MET A 1 41.00 77.49 1.41
CA MET A 1 41.02 76.03 1.16
C MET A 1 39.95 75.42 2.03
N GLU A 2 38.76 75.27 1.50
CA GLU A 2 37.64 74.57 2.16
C GLU A 2 37.89 73.05 2.04
N LYS A 3 37.90 72.41 3.23
CA LYS A 3 38.02 70.94 3.25
C LYS A 3 36.69 70.35 2.82
N ASP A 4 36.75 69.66 1.69
CA ASP A 4 35.66 68.82 1.19
C ASP A 4 35.17 67.87 2.28
N LYS A 5 33.91 68.10 2.78
CA LYS A 5 33.22 67.30 3.75
C LYS A 5 32.24 66.33 3.03
N SER A 6 32.79 65.51 2.16
CA SER A 6 31.98 64.45 1.56
C SER A 6 31.47 63.50 2.64
N PRO A 7 30.17 63.12 2.63
CA PRO A 7 29.64 62.22 3.67
C PRO A 7 30.24 60.83 3.58
N ILE A 8 30.78 60.33 4.69
CA ILE A 8 31.33 58.98 4.80
C ILE A 8 30.13 58.01 4.93
N VAL A 9 29.79 57.35 3.83
CA VAL A 9 28.77 56.28 3.82
C VAL A 9 29.40 55.00 4.42
N LYS A 10 29.04 54.65 5.64
CA LYS A 10 29.36 53.35 6.22
C LYS A 10 28.45 52.29 5.65
N LYS A 11 28.97 51.40 4.80
CA LYS A 11 28.21 50.23 4.33
C LYS A 11 27.99 49.29 5.53
N PRO A 12 26.79 48.62 5.59
CA PRO A 12 26.56 47.60 6.62
C PRO A 12 27.61 46.49 6.47
N PRO A 13 28.01 45.83 7.56
CA PRO A 13 28.97 44.73 7.51
C PRO A 13 28.39 43.62 6.60
N GLN A 14 29.24 43.08 5.74
CA GLN A 14 28.85 41.93 4.90
C GLN A 14 28.53 40.76 5.82
N PRO A 15 27.42 40.00 5.57
CA PRO A 15 27.15 38.81 6.33
C PRO A 15 28.31 37.82 6.19
N LYS A 16 28.79 37.31 7.32
CA LYS A 16 29.85 36.28 7.31
C LYS A 16 29.30 35.03 6.65
N THR A 17 29.94 34.59 5.59
CA THR A 17 29.63 33.28 4.97
C THR A 17 30.06 32.19 5.99
N PRO A 18 29.16 31.30 6.41
CA PRO A 18 29.51 30.20 7.30
C PRO A 18 30.63 29.34 6.71
N SER A 19 31.51 28.81 7.52
CA SER A 19 32.52 27.84 7.11
C SER A 19 31.87 26.56 6.59
N LEU A 20 32.58 25.77 5.78
CA LEU A 20 32.09 24.48 5.29
C LEU A 20 31.62 23.58 6.44
N SER A 21 32.37 23.54 7.56
CA SER A 21 32.00 22.74 8.72
C SER A 21 30.68 23.16 9.35
N GLU A 22 30.44 24.47 9.48
CA GLU A 22 29.17 25.01 10.00
C GLU A 22 28.00 24.69 9.07
N GLN A 23 28.22 24.81 7.75
CA GLN A 23 27.20 24.46 6.76
C GLN A 23 26.83 22.96 6.81
N LEU A 24 27.84 22.08 6.86
CA LEU A 24 27.62 20.62 6.97
C LEU A 24 26.92 20.24 8.27
N SER A 25 27.29 20.86 9.39
CA SER A 25 26.66 20.66 10.70
C SER A 25 25.16 21.07 10.65
N SER A 26 24.86 22.21 10.05
CA SER A 26 23.48 22.69 9.90
C SER A 26 22.66 21.75 9.00
N LEU A 27 23.22 21.29 7.88
CA LEU A 27 22.59 20.33 7.00
C LEU A 27 22.35 18.99 7.70
N HIS A 28 23.29 18.52 8.51
CA HIS A 28 23.13 17.30 9.31
C HIS A 28 21.96 17.43 10.27
N GLN A 29 21.88 18.52 11.04
CA GLN A 29 20.76 18.77 11.96
C GLN A 29 19.41 18.83 11.24
N LEU A 30 19.34 19.51 10.08
CA LEU A 30 18.11 19.55 9.27
C LEU A 30 17.74 18.18 8.76
N ALA A 31 18.71 17.36 8.35
CA ALA A 31 18.47 15.99 7.90
C ALA A 31 17.93 15.11 9.04
N GLU A 32 18.45 15.24 10.27
CA GLU A 32 17.93 14.52 11.44
C GLU A 32 16.48 14.91 11.76
N VAL A 33 16.17 16.21 11.75
CA VAL A 33 14.79 16.69 11.94
C VAL A 33 13.86 16.17 10.84
N ALA A 34 14.32 16.16 9.60
CA ALA A 34 13.54 15.61 8.49
C ALA A 34 13.25 14.11 8.66
N ARG A 35 14.26 13.32 9.07
CA ARG A 35 14.09 11.88 9.37
C ARG A 35 13.11 11.62 10.51
N GLN A 36 13.17 12.42 11.58
CA GLN A 36 12.23 12.30 12.71
C GLN A 36 10.79 12.60 12.32
N LYS A 37 10.59 13.46 11.31
CA LYS A 37 9.27 13.79 10.75
C LYS A 37 8.84 12.87 9.61
N GLU A 38 9.66 11.87 9.25
CA GLU A 38 9.33 10.92 8.19
C GLU A 38 8.14 10.05 8.62
N LEU A 39 7.03 10.20 7.92
CA LEU A 39 5.82 9.42 8.15
C LEU A 39 5.90 8.03 7.51
N TRP A 40 6.65 7.92 6.41
CA TRP A 40 6.81 6.69 5.65
C TRP A 40 7.85 5.79 6.31
N LYS A 41 7.43 4.59 6.71
CA LYS A 41 8.27 3.60 7.38
C LYS A 41 8.83 2.59 6.38
N ASP A 42 10.04 2.11 6.63
CA ASP A 42 10.60 0.97 5.90
C ASP A 42 9.99 -0.35 6.39
N GLU A 43 9.52 -0.34 7.65
CA GLU A 43 8.96 -1.51 8.31
C GLU A 43 7.83 -1.11 9.26
N VAL A 44 6.78 -1.94 9.30
CA VAL A 44 5.66 -1.85 10.23
C VAL A 44 5.46 -3.21 10.90
N GLU A 45 5.40 -3.23 12.22
CA GLU A 45 5.15 -4.44 13.03
C GLU A 45 3.72 -4.43 13.56
N ILE A 46 3.00 -5.52 13.33
CA ILE A 46 1.63 -5.75 13.83
C ILE A 46 1.61 -7.02 14.67
N LYS A 47 1.18 -6.90 15.92
CA LYS A 47 1.00 -8.03 16.84
C LYS A 47 -0.46 -8.45 16.88
N VAL A 48 -0.72 -9.73 16.64
CA VAL A 48 -2.07 -10.28 16.57
C VAL A 48 -2.15 -11.51 17.47
N GLN A 49 -3.20 -11.58 18.29
CA GLN A 49 -3.53 -12.75 19.10
C GLN A 49 -4.73 -13.45 18.48
N THR A 50 -4.48 -14.58 17.81
CA THR A 50 -5.53 -15.36 17.15
C THR A 50 -5.97 -16.59 17.93
N ARG A 51 -5.22 -16.94 18.98
CA ARG A 51 -5.42 -18.16 19.78
C ARG A 51 -5.37 -19.43 18.91
N GLY A 52 -4.44 -19.44 17.96
CA GLY A 52 -4.24 -20.54 17.02
C GLY A 52 -5.19 -20.55 15.82
N LEU A 53 -6.04 -19.54 15.65
CA LEU A 53 -6.85 -19.35 14.46
C LEU A 53 -6.00 -18.77 13.32
N PRO A 54 -6.32 -19.06 12.07
CA PRO A 54 -5.70 -18.36 10.95
C PRO A 54 -5.98 -16.86 10.98
N PHE A 55 -4.95 -16.06 10.73
CA PHE A 55 -5.09 -14.65 10.46
C PHE A 55 -5.38 -14.45 8.98
N MET A 56 -6.29 -13.53 8.65
CA MET A 56 -6.77 -13.34 7.29
C MET A 56 -6.46 -11.93 6.79
N LEU A 57 -5.74 -11.85 5.67
CA LEU A 57 -5.35 -10.61 5.03
C LEU A 57 -5.91 -10.57 3.60
N LEU A 58 -6.72 -9.55 3.29
CA LEU A 58 -7.22 -9.23 1.96
C LEU A 58 -6.48 -8.00 1.44
N PRO A 59 -5.37 -8.13 0.71
CA PRO A 59 -4.68 -6.97 0.16
C PRO A 59 -5.49 -6.35 -0.97
N LEU A 60 -5.56 -5.03 -1.02
CA LEU A 60 -6.25 -4.26 -2.05
C LEU A 60 -5.28 -3.27 -2.70
N SER A 61 -5.39 -3.08 -4.01
CA SER A 61 -4.58 -2.17 -4.81
C SER A 61 -5.40 -1.65 -5.98
N ASP A 62 -4.92 -0.62 -6.63
CA ASP A 62 -5.45 -0.16 -7.92
C ASP A 62 -6.98 -0.01 -7.88
N LEU A 63 -7.47 0.69 -6.84
CA LEU A 63 -8.91 0.93 -6.66
C LEU A 63 -9.42 1.92 -7.71
N HIS A 64 -8.57 2.86 -8.13
CA HIS A 64 -8.88 3.90 -9.12
C HIS A 64 -10.22 4.58 -8.89
N ILE A 65 -10.55 4.86 -7.62
CA ILE A 65 -11.81 5.51 -7.27
C ILE A 65 -11.92 6.83 -8.03
N GLY A 66 -13.03 6.99 -8.77
CA GLY A 66 -13.30 8.14 -9.61
C GLY A 66 -13.28 7.85 -11.10
N ALA A 67 -12.69 6.74 -11.54
CA ALA A 67 -12.71 6.35 -12.96
C ALA A 67 -14.05 5.69 -13.37
N LYS A 68 -14.50 5.96 -14.58
CA LYS A 68 -15.71 5.34 -15.15
C LYS A 68 -15.56 3.84 -15.39
N GLY A 69 -14.34 3.38 -15.63
CA GLY A 69 -14.02 1.97 -15.91
C GLY A 69 -13.92 1.09 -14.67
N VAL A 70 -14.17 1.63 -13.48
CA VAL A 70 -14.12 0.86 -12.22
C VAL A 70 -15.38 0.02 -12.05
N ASP A 71 -15.21 -1.26 -11.74
CA ASP A 71 -16.28 -2.13 -11.29
C ASP A 71 -16.68 -1.83 -9.84
N TYR A 72 -17.46 -0.77 -9.64
CA TYR A 72 -17.96 -0.36 -8.32
C TYR A 72 -18.85 -1.42 -7.65
N LYS A 73 -19.45 -2.35 -8.42
CA LYS A 73 -20.22 -3.46 -7.84
C LYS A 73 -19.28 -4.45 -7.19
N ALA A 74 -18.21 -4.83 -7.88
CA ALA A 74 -17.18 -5.67 -7.30
C ALA A 74 -16.51 -4.99 -6.11
N LEU A 75 -16.14 -3.71 -6.21
CA LEU A 75 -15.56 -2.96 -5.08
C LEU A 75 -16.47 -3.01 -3.85
N LYS A 76 -17.79 -2.86 -4.03
CA LYS A 76 -18.77 -2.99 -2.94
C LYS A 76 -18.82 -4.41 -2.35
N ILE A 77 -18.68 -5.45 -3.18
CA ILE A 77 -18.63 -6.85 -2.72
C ILE A 77 -17.40 -7.08 -1.85
N TYR A 78 -16.21 -6.64 -2.30
CA TYR A 78 -14.96 -6.75 -1.55
C TYR A 78 -15.00 -5.93 -0.26
N SER A 79 -15.54 -4.73 -0.32
CA SER A 79 -15.76 -3.86 0.83
C SER A 79 -16.66 -4.53 1.89
N ASN A 80 -17.77 -5.12 1.48
CA ASN A 80 -18.65 -5.86 2.38
C ASN A 80 -17.98 -7.14 2.95
N PHE A 81 -17.14 -7.79 2.17
CA PHE A 81 -16.36 -8.94 2.62
C PHE A 81 -15.36 -8.53 3.72
N LEU A 82 -14.72 -7.38 3.58
CA LEU A 82 -13.79 -6.82 4.55
C LEU A 82 -14.44 -6.49 5.90
N LYS A 83 -15.76 -6.23 5.95
CA LYS A 83 -16.49 -6.03 7.23
C LYS A 83 -16.48 -7.25 8.15
N ARG A 84 -16.26 -8.43 7.59
CA ARG A 84 -16.23 -9.68 8.36
C ARG A 84 -14.99 -9.74 9.25
N ASN A 85 -15.14 -10.30 10.44
CA ASN A 85 -14.02 -10.65 11.29
C ASN A 85 -13.64 -12.11 11.04
N PRO A 86 -12.36 -12.46 11.09
CA PRO A 86 -11.16 -11.62 11.37
C PRO A 86 -10.39 -11.21 10.10
N ILE A 87 -11.02 -10.52 9.14
CA ILE A 87 -10.37 -10.10 7.90
C ILE A 87 -9.79 -8.70 8.07
N TYR A 88 -8.53 -8.53 7.71
CA TYR A 88 -7.80 -7.26 7.69
C TYR A 88 -7.33 -6.94 6.26
N THR A 89 -6.84 -5.73 6.04
CA THR A 89 -6.35 -5.31 4.71
C THR A 89 -5.05 -4.51 4.82
N VAL A 90 -4.30 -4.54 3.73
CA VAL A 90 -3.28 -3.55 3.39
C VAL A 90 -3.64 -2.92 2.06
N LEU A 91 -3.38 -1.63 1.92
CA LEU A 91 -3.63 -0.89 0.68
C LEU A 91 -2.31 -0.70 -0.05
N VAL A 92 -2.27 -1.09 -1.32
CA VAL A 92 -1.01 -1.21 -2.08
C VAL A 92 -0.99 -0.24 -3.28
N GLY A 93 -1.39 1.02 -3.02
CA GLY A 93 -1.31 2.13 -3.98
C GLY A 93 -2.45 2.21 -4.98
N ASP A 94 -2.46 3.33 -5.72
CA ASP A 94 -3.43 3.74 -6.73
C ASP A 94 -4.88 3.68 -6.24
N LEU A 95 -5.15 4.44 -5.17
CA LEU A 95 -6.45 4.46 -4.48
C LEU A 95 -7.48 5.31 -5.22
N ALA A 96 -7.05 6.44 -5.78
CA ALA A 96 -7.85 7.31 -6.64
C ALA A 96 -7.29 7.33 -8.07
N ASP A 97 -8.14 7.56 -9.07
CA ASP A 97 -7.66 7.66 -10.45
C ASP A 97 -6.88 8.97 -10.67
N ASN A 98 -7.30 10.06 -10.06
CA ASN A 98 -6.58 11.29 -9.81
C ASN A 98 -5.94 11.94 -11.06
N PHE A 99 -6.53 11.75 -12.23
CA PHE A 99 -6.11 12.44 -13.44
C PHE A 99 -6.37 13.96 -13.32
N SER A 100 -5.46 14.75 -13.84
CA SER A 100 -5.59 16.21 -13.82
C SER A 100 -4.89 16.83 -15.04
N VAL A 101 -5.22 18.09 -15.31
CA VAL A 101 -4.60 18.87 -16.39
C VAL A 101 -3.08 18.91 -16.27
N VAL A 102 -2.55 18.91 -15.05
CA VAL A 102 -1.10 19.01 -14.79
C VAL A 102 -0.39 17.65 -14.72
N SER A 103 -1.14 16.54 -14.60
CA SER A 103 -0.56 15.19 -14.64
C SER A 103 -0.70 14.56 -16.03
N HIS A 104 -1.89 14.08 -16.34
CA HIS A 104 -2.23 13.43 -17.60
C HIS A 104 -3.58 13.91 -18.13
N PRO A 105 -3.62 15.02 -18.90
CA PRO A 105 -4.86 15.64 -19.37
C PRO A 105 -5.73 14.70 -20.21
N THR A 106 -5.14 13.77 -20.95
CA THR A 106 -5.87 12.78 -21.75
C THR A 106 -6.60 11.76 -20.90
N GLY A 107 -6.10 11.46 -19.70
CA GLY A 107 -6.74 10.55 -18.75
C GLY A 107 -7.98 11.14 -18.07
N MET A 108 -8.10 12.46 -18.02
CA MET A 108 -9.27 13.12 -17.41
C MET A 108 -10.61 12.74 -18.04
N ALA A 109 -10.62 12.29 -19.29
CA ALA A 109 -11.82 11.78 -19.95
C ALA A 109 -12.33 10.45 -19.35
N GLU A 110 -11.50 9.79 -18.55
CA GLU A 110 -11.85 8.57 -17.82
C GLU A 110 -12.47 8.85 -16.45
N ASP A 111 -12.27 10.05 -15.89
CA ASP A 111 -12.79 10.43 -14.59
C ASP A 111 -14.27 10.82 -14.64
N ILE A 112 -15.07 10.31 -13.71
CA ILE A 112 -16.49 10.65 -13.55
C ILE A 112 -16.72 11.76 -12.51
N VAL A 113 -15.71 12.00 -11.66
CA VAL A 113 -15.72 13.06 -10.64
C VAL A 113 -14.33 13.68 -10.52
N GLN A 114 -14.27 14.92 -10.04
CA GLN A 114 -13.01 15.66 -9.85
C GLN A 114 -12.12 14.98 -8.79
N PRO A 115 -10.79 15.16 -8.85
CA PRO A 115 -9.85 14.56 -7.88
C PRO A 115 -10.21 14.81 -6.42
N THR A 116 -10.71 16.00 -6.07
CA THR A 116 -11.16 16.33 -4.70
C THR A 116 -12.28 15.40 -4.22
N ASP A 117 -13.25 15.11 -5.10
CA ASP A 117 -14.37 14.23 -4.77
C ASP A 117 -13.92 12.77 -4.71
N GLN A 118 -13.00 12.35 -5.60
CA GLN A 118 -12.36 11.03 -5.55
C GLN A 118 -11.71 10.80 -4.18
N TRP A 119 -10.91 11.76 -3.71
CA TRP A 119 -10.25 11.68 -2.41
C TRP A 119 -11.25 11.75 -1.23
N SER A 120 -12.37 12.41 -1.38
CA SER A 120 -13.44 12.37 -0.38
C SER A 120 -14.02 10.97 -0.22
N VAL A 121 -14.19 10.23 -1.32
CA VAL A 121 -14.65 8.83 -1.30
C VAL A 121 -13.58 7.91 -0.71
N VAL A 122 -12.30 8.07 -1.12
CA VAL A 122 -11.17 7.33 -0.54
C VAL A 122 -11.11 7.55 0.97
N ARG A 123 -11.27 8.79 1.42
CA ARG A 123 -11.32 9.13 2.85
C ARG A 123 -12.45 8.40 3.58
N ALA A 124 -13.65 8.40 3.00
CA ALA A 124 -14.79 7.71 3.59
C ALA A 124 -14.52 6.20 3.71
N PHE A 125 -13.91 5.60 2.69
CA PHE A 125 -13.46 4.21 2.72
C PHE A 125 -12.46 3.97 3.86
N PHE A 126 -11.41 4.76 3.96
CA PHE A 126 -10.42 4.62 5.04
C PHE A 126 -11.06 4.74 6.42
N LYS A 127 -11.95 5.72 6.61
CA LYS A 127 -12.64 5.92 7.88
C LYS A 127 -13.54 4.75 8.25
N GLU A 128 -14.23 4.16 7.27
CA GLU A 128 -15.11 3.00 7.50
C GLU A 128 -14.33 1.75 7.89
N TYR A 129 -13.12 1.58 7.34
CA TYR A 129 -12.28 0.39 7.56
C TYR A 129 -11.03 0.66 8.39
N GLN A 130 -10.96 1.78 9.10
CA GLN A 130 -9.79 2.23 9.86
C GLN A 130 -9.19 1.11 10.71
N ASP A 131 -10.01 0.40 11.47
CA ASP A 131 -9.58 -0.69 12.37
C ASP A 131 -9.15 -1.97 11.62
N LYS A 132 -9.37 -2.04 10.33
CA LYS A 132 -9.02 -3.17 9.45
C LYS A 132 -7.77 -2.91 8.62
N ILE A 133 -7.39 -1.65 8.42
CA ILE A 133 -6.26 -1.27 7.59
C ILE A 133 -4.98 -1.34 8.42
N LEU A 134 -4.11 -2.29 8.09
CA LEU A 134 -2.85 -2.49 8.81
C LEU A 134 -1.75 -1.53 8.35
N ALA A 135 -1.73 -1.19 7.06
CA ALA A 135 -0.83 -0.22 6.48
C ALA A 135 -1.34 0.26 5.10
N ASN A 136 -0.91 1.45 4.69
CA ASN A 136 -1.02 1.93 3.32
C ASN A 136 0.37 2.05 2.71
N VAL A 137 0.56 1.45 1.54
CA VAL A 137 1.86 1.38 0.86
C VAL A 137 2.00 2.50 -0.14
N GLY A 138 3.13 3.20 -0.10
CA GLY A 138 3.47 4.21 -1.08
C GLY A 138 3.91 3.63 -2.43
N GLY A 139 4.03 4.50 -3.42
CA GLY A 139 4.51 4.17 -4.77
C GLY A 139 3.43 4.07 -5.84
N GLY A 140 2.15 4.22 -5.48
CA GLY A 140 1.07 4.45 -6.43
C GLY A 140 1.32 5.74 -7.20
N GLN A 141 1.37 5.66 -8.54
CA GLN A 141 1.69 6.84 -9.36
C GLN A 141 0.57 7.86 -9.28
N HIS A 142 -0.66 7.42 -9.41
CA HIS A 142 -1.85 8.26 -9.36
C HIS A 142 -1.99 8.99 -8.02
N ASP A 143 -1.69 8.30 -6.93
CA ASP A 143 -1.80 8.84 -5.58
C ASP A 143 -0.81 9.99 -5.34
N PHE A 144 0.39 9.92 -5.91
CA PHE A 144 1.45 10.92 -5.69
C PHE A 144 1.38 12.12 -6.63
N TRP A 145 0.63 12.07 -7.74
CA TRP A 145 0.57 13.18 -8.69
C TRP A 145 0.11 14.49 -8.06
N LEU A 146 -0.84 14.46 -7.13
CA LEU A 146 -1.28 15.66 -6.43
C LEU A 146 -0.12 16.27 -5.63
N LYS A 147 0.59 15.46 -4.86
CA LYS A 147 1.75 15.92 -4.08
C LYS A 147 2.85 16.48 -4.96
N GLU A 148 3.21 15.79 -6.02
CA GLU A 148 4.27 16.22 -6.96
C GLU A 148 3.95 17.54 -7.65
N LYS A 149 2.70 17.77 -7.99
CA LYS A 149 2.27 18.96 -8.75
C LYS A 149 1.83 20.13 -7.90
N THR A 150 1.33 19.89 -6.69
CA THR A 150 0.75 20.91 -5.82
C THR A 150 1.41 21.06 -4.46
N GLY A 151 2.24 20.08 -4.05
CA GLY A 151 2.80 19.99 -2.71
C GLY A 151 1.81 19.49 -1.63
N VAL A 152 0.55 19.21 -1.98
CA VAL A 152 -0.47 18.72 -1.05
C VAL A 152 -0.28 17.23 -0.82
N ASP A 153 0.09 16.86 0.41
CA ASP A 153 0.32 15.47 0.83
C ASP A 153 -0.90 14.92 1.57
N ILE A 154 -1.78 14.25 0.83
CA ILE A 154 -3.00 13.63 1.37
C ILE A 154 -2.71 12.43 2.28
N PHE A 155 -1.59 11.72 2.06
CA PHE A 155 -1.20 10.60 2.91
C PHE A 155 -0.79 11.05 4.30
N ARG A 156 -0.15 12.21 4.40
CA ARG A 156 0.17 12.83 5.69
C ARG A 156 -1.10 12.98 6.52
N TRP A 157 -2.11 13.55 5.91
CA TRP A 157 -3.39 13.74 6.55
C TRP A 157 -4.04 12.40 6.95
N MET A 158 -4.00 11.37 6.07
CA MET A 158 -4.51 10.04 6.41
C MET A 158 -3.78 9.41 7.60
N ALA A 159 -2.45 9.54 7.66
CA ALA A 159 -1.66 9.03 8.77
C ALA A 159 -1.97 9.73 10.08
N GLU A 160 -2.08 11.08 10.06
CA GLU A 160 -2.31 11.90 11.25
C GLU A 160 -3.75 11.77 11.76
N ASP A 161 -4.76 11.83 10.89
CA ASP A 161 -6.17 11.80 11.30
C ASP A 161 -6.71 10.39 11.58
N LEU A 162 -6.25 9.39 10.83
CA LEU A 162 -6.79 8.03 10.90
C LEU A 162 -5.82 7.04 11.54
N ASN A 163 -4.62 7.49 11.92
CA ASN A 163 -3.58 6.65 12.53
C ASN A 163 -3.26 5.37 11.72
N ILE A 164 -3.32 5.48 10.39
CA ILE A 164 -2.97 4.39 9.48
C ILE A 164 -1.47 4.46 9.18
N PRO A 165 -0.68 3.42 9.48
CA PRO A 165 0.74 3.41 9.18
C PRO A 165 1.00 3.56 7.67
N LEU A 166 1.96 4.42 7.31
CA LEU A 166 2.43 4.57 5.94
C LEU A 166 3.71 3.77 5.75
N LEU A 167 3.68 2.83 4.81
CA LEU A 167 4.79 1.95 4.48
C LEU A 167 5.38 2.36 3.13
N LYS A 168 6.70 2.56 3.05
CA LYS A 168 7.37 2.84 1.78
C LYS A 168 7.14 1.70 0.78
N SER A 169 7.17 2.00 -0.51
CA SER A 169 7.17 0.97 -1.54
C SER A 169 8.37 0.06 -1.36
N GLY A 170 8.14 -1.24 -1.30
CA GLY A 170 9.15 -2.22 -0.91
C GLY A 170 9.33 -2.40 0.59
N GLY A 171 8.51 -1.74 1.40
CA GLY A 171 8.54 -1.88 2.85
C GLY A 171 8.07 -3.25 3.35
N LEU A 172 8.43 -3.56 4.58
CA LEU A 172 8.15 -4.84 5.23
C LEU A 172 7.03 -4.70 6.26
N LEU A 173 5.97 -5.47 6.11
CA LEU A 173 4.97 -5.69 7.16
C LEU A 173 5.31 -6.98 7.90
N ARG A 174 5.66 -6.85 9.19
CA ARG A 174 5.87 -7.99 10.09
C ARG A 174 4.58 -8.30 10.82
N LEU A 175 4.02 -9.46 10.56
CA LEU A 175 2.84 -9.97 11.25
C LEU A 175 3.29 -10.98 12.31
N ASN A 176 3.30 -10.55 13.57
CA ASN A 176 3.54 -11.43 14.72
C ASN A 176 2.20 -12.01 15.16
N ILE A 177 1.88 -13.19 14.61
CA ILE A 177 0.62 -13.90 14.88
C ILE A 177 0.87 -14.95 15.93
N ASP A 178 0.29 -14.74 17.12
CA ASP A 178 0.57 -15.51 18.33
C ASP A 178 2.09 -15.50 18.65
N ASP A 179 2.80 -16.62 18.45
CA ASP A 179 4.24 -16.78 18.67
C ASP A 179 5.06 -16.87 17.35
N LYS A 180 4.41 -16.64 16.21
CA LYS A 180 5.03 -16.79 14.88
C LYS A 180 5.10 -15.49 14.14
N GLU A 181 6.27 -15.19 13.59
CA GLU A 181 6.49 -14.05 12.68
C GLU A 181 6.27 -14.49 11.23
N PHE A 182 5.48 -13.68 10.50
CA PHE A 182 5.34 -13.75 9.05
C PHE A 182 5.78 -12.44 8.44
N LYS A 183 6.62 -12.50 7.42
CA LYS A 183 7.19 -11.35 6.72
C LYS A 183 6.48 -11.14 5.40
N VAL A 184 5.78 -10.03 5.26
CA VAL A 184 5.06 -9.64 4.06
C VAL A 184 5.72 -8.41 3.44
N ARG A 185 6.32 -8.57 2.27
CA ARG A 185 6.95 -7.49 1.50
C ARG A 185 5.95 -6.90 0.54
N LEU A 186 5.85 -5.57 0.51
CA LEU A 186 4.79 -4.87 -0.21
C LEU A 186 5.37 -3.84 -1.18
N TRP A 187 5.06 -3.97 -2.47
CA TRP A 187 5.35 -2.96 -3.49
C TRP A 187 4.08 -2.59 -4.25
N HIS A 188 3.87 -1.30 -4.52
CA HIS A 188 2.94 -0.98 -5.60
C HIS A 188 3.58 -1.37 -6.94
N LYS A 189 4.77 -0.83 -7.22
CA LYS A 189 5.48 -1.05 -8.48
C LYS A 189 6.94 -1.41 -8.25
N ILE A 190 7.43 -2.40 -9.01
CA ILE A 190 8.85 -2.73 -9.09
C ILE A 190 9.35 -2.28 -10.46
N ALA A 191 10.17 -1.22 -10.48
CA ALA A 191 10.68 -0.63 -11.70
C ALA A 191 11.52 -1.62 -12.52
N ARG A 192 11.39 -1.57 -13.87
CA ARG A 192 12.16 -2.36 -14.83
C ARG A 192 11.93 -3.89 -14.78
N LEU A 193 11.02 -4.39 -13.95
CA LEU A 193 10.70 -5.82 -13.83
C LEU A 193 9.28 -6.10 -14.33
N ASN A 194 8.97 -5.72 -15.56
CA ASN A 194 7.66 -5.87 -16.16
C ASN A 194 7.59 -7.08 -17.09
N SER A 195 6.51 -7.84 -17.01
CA SER A 195 6.12 -8.86 -17.98
C SER A 195 4.60 -8.88 -18.07
N GLN A 196 4.09 -8.78 -19.30
CA GLN A 196 2.66 -8.92 -19.56
C GLN A 196 2.22 -10.40 -19.63
N PHE A 197 3.16 -11.33 -19.79
CA PHE A 197 2.88 -12.76 -19.93
C PHE A 197 3.11 -13.54 -18.63
N ASN A 198 3.93 -13.02 -17.73
CA ASN A 198 4.18 -13.62 -16.42
C ASN A 198 3.88 -12.60 -15.33
N TYR A 199 2.68 -12.63 -14.80
CA TYR A 199 2.15 -11.61 -13.88
C TYR A 199 2.96 -11.53 -12.58
N THR A 200 3.45 -12.65 -12.08
CA THR A 200 4.25 -12.73 -10.84
C THR A 200 5.75 -12.46 -11.03
N HIS A 201 6.18 -12.19 -12.29
CA HIS A 201 7.60 -12.03 -12.63
C HIS A 201 8.33 -11.01 -11.75
N ALA A 202 7.73 -9.84 -11.54
CA ALA A 202 8.34 -8.77 -10.76
C ALA A 202 8.61 -9.20 -9.31
N GLY A 203 7.62 -9.79 -8.65
CA GLY A 203 7.76 -10.30 -7.28
C GLY A 203 8.79 -11.43 -7.18
N LYS A 204 8.81 -12.34 -8.16
CA LYS A 204 9.79 -13.41 -8.22
C LYS A 204 11.23 -12.90 -8.36
N GLN A 205 11.45 -11.93 -9.23
CA GLN A 205 12.76 -11.32 -9.41
C GLN A 205 13.18 -10.50 -8.18
N ALA A 206 12.25 -9.81 -7.54
CA ALA A 206 12.53 -9.09 -6.30
C ALA A 206 13.05 -10.04 -5.21
N LEU A 207 12.42 -11.20 -5.01
CA LEU A 207 12.89 -12.23 -4.08
C LEU A 207 14.32 -12.69 -4.39
N ARG A 208 14.63 -12.93 -5.67
CA ARG A 208 15.95 -13.44 -6.08
C ARG A 208 17.05 -12.39 -5.98
N LEU A 209 16.73 -11.13 -6.35
CA LEU A 209 17.73 -10.07 -6.41
C LEU A 209 17.99 -9.42 -5.05
N SER A 210 16.99 -9.34 -4.19
CA SER A 210 17.14 -8.71 -2.88
C SER A 210 17.71 -9.61 -1.79
N GLY A 211 17.79 -10.93 -2.03
CA GLY A 211 18.10 -11.90 -0.98
C GLY A 211 17.07 -11.89 0.16
N ASP A 212 15.87 -11.38 -0.13
CA ASP A 212 14.80 -11.16 0.84
C ASP A 212 14.30 -12.48 1.42
N ASP A 213 14.12 -12.52 2.73
CA ASP A 213 13.62 -13.68 3.46
C ASP A 213 12.10 -13.64 3.71
N SER A 214 11.39 -12.75 3.03
CA SER A 214 9.93 -12.58 3.15
C SER A 214 9.17 -13.86 2.79
N ASP A 215 8.11 -14.15 3.53
CA ASP A 215 7.22 -15.29 3.30
C ASP A 215 6.26 -15.03 2.14
N VAL A 216 5.82 -13.76 2.04
CA VAL A 216 4.94 -13.29 0.98
C VAL A 216 5.50 -12.03 0.34
N ILE A 217 5.40 -11.94 -0.99
CA ILE A 217 5.54 -10.68 -1.72
C ILE A 217 4.22 -10.33 -2.38
N ILE A 218 3.76 -9.10 -2.20
CA ILE A 218 2.54 -8.56 -2.81
C ILE A 218 2.92 -7.37 -3.66
N THR A 219 2.42 -7.34 -4.91
CA THR A 219 2.66 -6.25 -5.88
C THR A 219 1.34 -5.77 -6.51
N GLY A 220 1.27 -4.49 -6.91
CA GLY A 220 0.18 -3.86 -7.67
C GLY A 220 0.63 -3.38 -9.06
N ASP A 221 0.09 -2.25 -9.55
CA ASP A 221 0.46 -1.48 -10.77
C ASP A 221 0.11 -2.13 -12.12
N LYS A 222 0.10 -3.44 -12.24
CA LYS A 222 -0.01 -4.10 -13.55
C LYS A 222 -1.44 -4.36 -14.01
N HIS A 223 -2.39 -4.18 -13.13
CA HIS A 223 -3.82 -4.46 -13.37
C HIS A 223 -4.14 -5.93 -13.75
N LEU A 224 -3.15 -6.80 -13.75
CA LEU A 224 -3.26 -8.22 -14.07
C LEU A 224 -2.95 -9.05 -12.83
N GLY A 225 -3.89 -9.87 -12.41
CA GLY A 225 -3.77 -10.65 -11.18
C GLY A 225 -3.12 -12.01 -11.36
N GLY A 226 -2.35 -12.44 -10.36
CA GLY A 226 -1.73 -13.77 -10.35
C GLY A 226 -1.14 -14.17 -9.02
N ILE A 227 -1.06 -15.47 -8.79
CA ILE A 227 -0.41 -16.06 -7.63
C ILE A 227 0.59 -17.12 -8.09
N GLU A 228 1.73 -17.12 -7.46
CA GLU A 228 2.73 -18.18 -7.61
C GLU A 228 3.28 -18.60 -6.25
N GLN A 229 3.42 -19.89 -6.03
CA GLN A 229 4.14 -20.44 -4.89
C GLN A 229 5.41 -21.08 -5.39
N THR A 230 6.54 -20.73 -4.78
CA THR A 230 7.86 -21.24 -5.17
C THR A 230 8.67 -21.58 -3.92
N HIS A 231 9.64 -22.47 -4.06
CA HIS A 231 10.61 -22.72 -3.00
C HIS A 231 11.93 -22.00 -3.34
N ILE A 232 12.48 -21.30 -2.37
CA ILE A 232 13.79 -20.69 -2.43
C ILE A 232 14.54 -21.20 -1.19
N GLY A 233 15.54 -22.08 -1.42
CA GLY A 233 16.06 -22.90 -0.36
C GLY A 233 14.97 -23.83 0.20
N ASP A 234 14.92 -23.99 1.51
CA ASP A 234 13.93 -24.83 2.19
C ASP A 234 12.61 -24.10 2.48
N LYS A 235 12.47 -22.83 2.07
CA LYS A 235 11.35 -21.99 2.42
C LYS A 235 10.36 -21.83 1.27
N LYS A 236 9.09 -22.19 1.51
CA LYS A 236 7.97 -21.88 0.61
C LYS A 236 7.70 -20.38 0.63
N ARG A 237 7.61 -19.77 -0.53
CA ARG A 237 7.30 -18.33 -0.71
C ARG A 237 6.04 -18.17 -1.54
N THR A 238 5.22 -17.22 -1.16
CA THR A 238 4.02 -16.87 -1.92
C THR A 238 4.21 -15.50 -2.58
N ILE A 239 3.99 -15.44 -3.88
CA ILE A 239 4.08 -14.22 -4.68
C ILE A 239 2.68 -13.91 -5.16
N VAL A 240 2.22 -12.69 -4.89
CA VAL A 240 0.89 -12.22 -5.26
C VAL A 240 1.04 -10.96 -6.09
N GLN A 241 0.56 -11.00 -7.31
CA GLN A 241 0.30 -9.82 -8.12
C GLN A 241 -1.18 -9.51 -8.01
N LEU A 242 -1.51 -8.32 -7.50
CA LEU A 242 -2.89 -7.84 -7.40
C LEU A 242 -3.38 -7.36 -8.77
N GLY A 243 -4.67 -7.51 -9.02
CA GLY A 243 -5.36 -6.95 -10.17
C GLY A 243 -5.78 -5.49 -9.91
N THR A 244 -6.82 -5.06 -10.61
CA THR A 244 -7.41 -3.73 -10.49
C THR A 244 -8.92 -3.80 -10.39
N PHE A 245 -9.56 -2.79 -9.81
CA PHE A 245 -11.00 -2.57 -9.97
C PHE A 245 -11.33 -1.80 -11.26
N LYS A 246 -10.36 -1.13 -11.89
CA LYS A 246 -10.52 -0.45 -13.19
C LYS A 246 -10.41 -1.48 -14.32
N VAL A 247 -11.48 -2.26 -14.50
CA VAL A 247 -11.56 -3.36 -15.48
C VAL A 247 -11.74 -2.87 -16.92
N GLU A 248 -12.14 -1.61 -17.10
CA GLU A 248 -12.16 -0.92 -18.38
C GLU A 248 -11.24 0.29 -18.29
N ASP A 249 -10.08 0.23 -18.93
CA ASP A 249 -9.08 1.28 -18.95
C ASP A 249 -8.77 1.71 -20.38
N GLY A 250 -9.43 2.78 -20.84
CA GLY A 250 -9.23 3.33 -22.18
C GLY A 250 -7.82 3.87 -22.37
N PHE A 251 -7.24 4.49 -21.34
CA PHE A 251 -5.87 4.97 -21.37
C PHE A 251 -4.87 3.81 -21.47
N GLY A 252 -4.98 2.81 -20.59
CA GLY A 252 -4.12 1.62 -20.63
C GLY A 252 -4.22 0.87 -21.95
N ARG A 253 -5.45 0.73 -22.50
CA ARG A 253 -5.68 0.13 -23.82
C ARG A 253 -4.98 0.90 -24.94
N SER A 254 -5.00 2.23 -24.90
CA SER A 254 -4.30 3.09 -25.87
C SER A 254 -2.77 2.91 -25.84
N GLN A 255 -2.23 2.46 -24.70
CA GLN A 255 -0.81 2.12 -24.53
C GLN A 255 -0.51 0.64 -24.85
N GLY A 256 -1.48 -0.13 -25.30
CA GLY A 256 -1.33 -1.55 -25.67
C GLY A 256 -1.30 -2.51 -24.47
N PHE A 257 -1.75 -2.09 -23.29
CA PHE A 257 -1.83 -2.98 -22.14
C PHE A 257 -3.01 -3.94 -22.23
N VAL A 258 -2.76 -5.21 -21.87
CA VAL A 258 -3.80 -6.22 -21.69
C VAL A 258 -4.62 -5.86 -20.46
N GLN A 259 -5.95 -6.08 -20.55
CA GLN A 259 -6.86 -5.80 -19.45
C GLN A 259 -7.46 -7.11 -18.91
N ASP A 260 -7.55 -7.22 -17.60
CA ASP A 260 -8.26 -8.31 -16.95
C ASP A 260 -9.73 -7.90 -16.77
N PRO A 261 -10.70 -8.70 -17.25
CA PRO A 261 -12.11 -8.33 -17.17
C PRO A 261 -12.70 -8.42 -15.77
N LYS A 262 -11.93 -8.86 -14.79
CA LYS A 262 -12.41 -9.04 -13.40
C LYS A 262 -11.35 -8.62 -12.39
N PRO A 263 -11.77 -7.99 -11.29
CA PRO A 263 -10.88 -7.73 -10.16
C PRO A 263 -10.29 -9.02 -9.60
N PHE A 264 -9.01 -8.97 -9.23
CA PHE A 264 -8.28 -10.13 -8.68
C PHE A 264 -7.58 -9.77 -7.37
N TYR A 265 -8.17 -10.19 -6.26
CA TYR A 265 -7.65 -9.96 -4.91
C TYR A 265 -7.84 -11.22 -4.06
N PRO A 266 -6.79 -12.02 -3.88
CA PRO A 266 -6.88 -13.24 -3.10
C PRO A 266 -6.94 -12.94 -1.60
N LEU A 267 -7.69 -13.75 -0.86
CA LEU A 267 -7.59 -13.80 0.59
C LEU A 267 -6.38 -14.62 0.98
N LEU A 268 -5.46 -14.03 1.72
CA LEU A 268 -4.30 -14.72 2.30
C LEU A 268 -4.65 -15.18 3.71
N MET A 269 -4.46 -16.46 3.98
CA MET A 269 -4.67 -17.08 5.28
C MET A 269 -3.34 -17.51 5.86
N PHE A 270 -2.98 -16.95 7.01
CA PHE A 270 -1.74 -17.24 7.73
C PHE A 270 -2.05 -18.19 8.87
N PHE A 271 -1.44 -19.37 8.86
CA PHE A 271 -1.64 -20.42 9.86
C PHE A 271 -0.48 -20.43 10.86
N PRO A 272 -0.61 -19.86 12.06
CA PRO A 272 0.49 -19.75 13.01
C PRO A 272 1.02 -21.11 13.48
N GLN A 273 0.15 -22.12 13.61
CA GLN A 273 0.55 -23.44 14.10
C GLN A 273 1.52 -24.18 13.17
N THR A 274 1.34 -24.03 11.84
CA THR A 274 2.12 -24.72 10.82
C THR A 274 3.10 -23.81 10.10
N HIS A 275 3.07 -22.51 10.39
CA HIS A 275 3.81 -21.48 9.65
C HIS A 275 3.56 -21.56 8.13
N ASN A 276 2.32 -21.89 7.74
CA ASN A 276 1.90 -21.99 6.35
C ASN A 276 1.05 -20.80 5.93
N ILE A 277 1.02 -20.52 4.63
CA ILE A 277 0.22 -19.44 4.03
C ILE A 277 -0.52 -20.04 2.84
N GLU A 278 -1.84 -19.83 2.82
CA GLU A 278 -2.69 -20.22 1.70
C GLU A 278 -3.33 -18.98 1.09
N ALA A 279 -3.43 -18.98 -0.24
CA ALA A 279 -4.03 -17.89 -1.01
C ALA A 279 -5.29 -18.40 -1.72
N ILE A 280 -6.44 -17.83 -1.35
CA ILE A 280 -7.75 -18.22 -1.88
C ILE A 280 -8.22 -17.15 -2.84
N GLN A 281 -8.33 -17.49 -4.13
CA GLN A 281 -8.65 -16.55 -5.20
C GLN A 281 -10.15 -16.22 -5.28
N ASN A 282 -11.00 -17.19 -4.95
CA ASN A 282 -12.43 -17.06 -5.09
C ASN A 282 -13.09 -16.63 -3.78
N LEU A 283 -13.75 -15.45 -3.76
CA LEU A 283 -14.41 -14.92 -2.56
C LEU A 283 -15.54 -15.82 -2.06
N ASN A 284 -16.26 -16.53 -2.92
CA ASN A 284 -17.31 -17.46 -2.46
C ASN A 284 -16.69 -18.63 -1.72
N GLN A 285 -15.63 -19.21 -2.27
CA GLN A 285 -14.85 -20.25 -1.60
C GLN A 285 -14.27 -19.75 -0.26
N ALA A 286 -13.74 -18.53 -0.24
CA ALA A 286 -13.26 -17.90 1.00
C ALA A 286 -14.39 -17.77 2.03
N ASN A 287 -15.59 -17.36 1.62
CA ASN A 287 -16.76 -17.27 2.49
C ASN A 287 -17.17 -18.61 3.07
N GLU A 288 -17.21 -19.66 2.26
CA GLU A 288 -17.55 -21.02 2.70
C GLU A 288 -16.53 -21.52 3.74
N LEU A 289 -15.23 -21.34 3.44
CA LEU A 289 -14.16 -21.76 4.31
C LEU A 289 -14.20 -21.02 5.67
N ILE A 290 -14.36 -19.69 5.65
CA ILE A 290 -14.48 -18.88 6.88
C ILE A 290 -15.69 -19.33 7.69
N SER A 291 -16.83 -19.56 7.04
CA SER A 291 -18.05 -20.00 7.73
C SER A 291 -17.87 -21.39 8.38
N ALA A 292 -17.25 -22.32 7.67
CA ALA A 292 -16.92 -23.64 8.20
C ALA A 292 -15.96 -23.57 9.39
N MET A 293 -14.94 -22.74 9.30
CA MET A 293 -13.97 -22.54 10.39
C MET A 293 -14.64 -21.94 11.63
N ILE A 294 -15.44 -20.88 11.47
CA ILE A 294 -16.17 -20.28 12.62
C ILE A 294 -17.09 -21.31 13.26
N GLY A 295 -17.79 -22.11 12.46
CA GLY A 295 -18.64 -23.21 12.96
C GLY A 295 -17.85 -24.23 13.78
N TYR A 296 -16.72 -24.72 13.24
CA TYR A 296 -15.85 -25.67 13.93
C TYR A 296 -15.33 -25.15 15.28
N TYR A 297 -14.86 -23.90 15.32
CA TYR A 297 -14.31 -23.33 16.56
C TYR A 297 -15.40 -23.03 17.59
N LYS A 298 -16.61 -22.63 17.18
CA LYS A 298 -17.74 -22.51 18.09
C LYS A 298 -18.08 -23.85 18.77
N GLN A 299 -18.13 -24.93 17.97
CA GLN A 299 -18.37 -26.28 18.52
C GLN A 299 -17.28 -26.73 19.48
N LYS A 300 -16.01 -26.49 19.14
CA LYS A 300 -14.85 -26.82 19.99
C LYS A 300 -14.88 -26.02 21.30
N SER A 301 -15.24 -24.75 21.26
CA SER A 301 -15.36 -23.91 22.47
C SER A 301 -16.49 -24.38 23.37
N VAL A 302 -17.63 -24.75 22.81
CA VAL A 302 -18.75 -25.34 23.58
C VAL A 302 -18.34 -26.66 24.21
N ALA A 303 -17.63 -27.53 23.48
CA ALA A 303 -17.14 -28.80 24.01
C ALA A 303 -16.11 -28.61 25.13
N LEU A 304 -15.23 -27.62 25.06
CA LEU A 304 -14.25 -27.30 26.10
C LEU A 304 -14.87 -26.69 27.35
N LEU A 305 -15.99 -25.99 27.22
CA LEU A 305 -16.71 -25.39 28.35
C LEU A 305 -17.68 -26.37 29.03
N GLY A 306 -17.80 -27.62 28.54
CA GLY A 306 -18.65 -28.64 29.13
C GLY A 306 -20.15 -28.31 29.13
N ILE A 307 -20.57 -27.36 28.33
CA ILE A 307 -21.98 -26.98 28.16
C ILE A 307 -22.61 -27.98 27.19
N LYS A 308 -23.42 -28.91 27.77
CA LYS A 308 -24.28 -29.81 26.99
C LYS A 308 -25.53 -29.08 26.53
#